data_dc69db75e2a032815c456f4ff746bfc4
#
_entry.id   dc69db75e2a032815c456f4ff746bfc4
#
_cell.length_a   1.000
_cell.length_b   1.000
_cell.length_c   1.000
_cell.angle_alpha   90.00
_cell.angle_beta   90.00
_cell.angle_gamma   90.00
#
_symmetry.space_group_name_H-M   'P 1'
#
loop_
_entity.id
_entity.type
_entity.pdbx_description
1 polymer ?
#
loop_
_entity_poly.entity_id
_entity_poly.type
_entity_poly.pdbx_seq_one_letter_code
_entity_poly.pdbx_strand_id
1 'polypeptide(L)'
;MLVKRKSGTPQGGVVSPVLANLFMHYAFDRWMVRTNPQAPFERYADDTIIHCKTEIEAILGQLKQRLEKCRLELHPLKTKIIYCQDKDRKKTYPNTEVDFLGCTFRRMFIKDRLGRLQFNFLPSVSKKSAKAFGDQIKAIQLHRYTGSKIEMLADVFVNLKVSHLLV
;
A
#
# COMPACT_ATOMS: atom_id res chain seq x y z
N MET A 1 24.34 -11.30 -24.99
CA MET A 1 25.40 -11.32 -23.98
C MET A 1 24.80 -11.76 -22.64
N LEU A 2 25.21 -12.92 -22.10
CA LEU A 2 24.70 -13.41 -20.81
C LEU A 2 25.50 -12.74 -19.68
N VAL A 3 24.85 -11.84 -18.94
CA VAL A 3 25.45 -11.18 -17.76
C VAL A 3 25.33 -12.13 -16.57
N LYS A 4 26.47 -12.58 -16.03
CA LYS A 4 26.50 -13.44 -14.84
C LYS A 4 26.05 -12.63 -13.62
N ARG A 5 24.87 -12.93 -13.07
CA ARG A 5 24.36 -12.29 -11.83
C ARG A 5 25.18 -12.75 -10.64
N LYS A 6 25.57 -11.80 -9.78
CA LYS A 6 26.31 -12.07 -8.55
C LYS A 6 25.42 -12.07 -7.29
N SER A 7 24.19 -11.57 -7.38
CA SER A 7 23.25 -11.46 -6.25
C SER A 7 21.81 -11.32 -6.73
N GLY A 8 20.85 -11.61 -5.85
CA GLY A 8 19.42 -11.52 -6.10
C GLY A 8 18.85 -12.68 -6.92
N THR A 9 17.53 -12.66 -7.11
CA THR A 9 16.78 -13.63 -7.94
C THR A 9 16.43 -13.01 -9.30
N PRO A 10 16.25 -13.83 -10.37
CA PRO A 10 15.81 -13.31 -11.66
C PRO A 10 14.43 -12.65 -11.56
N GLN A 11 14.28 -11.48 -12.17
CA GLN A 11 12.98 -10.84 -12.29
C GLN A 11 12.08 -11.67 -13.21
N GLY A 12 10.82 -11.93 -12.77
CA GLY A 12 9.87 -12.78 -13.51
C GLY A 12 10.02 -14.29 -13.25
N GLY A 13 10.95 -14.73 -12.40
CA GLY A 13 11.04 -16.14 -12.00
C GLY A 13 9.89 -16.54 -11.07
N VAL A 14 9.27 -17.71 -11.27
CA VAL A 14 8.11 -18.21 -10.48
C VAL A 14 8.43 -18.30 -8.98
N VAL A 15 9.65 -18.68 -8.62
CA VAL A 15 10.09 -18.84 -7.22
C VAL A 15 10.58 -17.53 -6.60
N SER A 16 10.90 -16.53 -7.41
CA SER A 16 11.49 -15.26 -6.93
C SER A 16 10.64 -14.55 -5.86
N PRO A 17 9.30 -14.41 -5.99
CA PRO A 17 8.47 -13.80 -4.96
C PRO A 17 8.46 -14.58 -3.65
N VAL A 18 8.49 -15.92 -3.71
CA VAL A 18 8.52 -16.78 -2.52
C VAL A 18 9.83 -16.59 -1.76
N LEU A 19 10.96 -16.61 -2.46
CA LEU A 19 12.28 -16.40 -1.85
C LEU A 19 12.41 -14.99 -1.29
N ALA A 20 11.94 -13.97 -1.99
CA ALA A 20 11.93 -12.60 -1.51
C ALA A 20 11.10 -12.45 -0.22
N ASN A 21 9.90 -13.03 -0.19
CA ASN A 21 9.05 -13.01 1.00
C ASN A 21 9.66 -13.79 2.17
N LEU A 22 10.26 -14.95 1.92
CA LEU A 22 10.97 -15.72 2.93
C LEU A 22 12.14 -14.92 3.51
N PHE A 23 12.92 -14.27 2.65
CA PHE A 23 14.03 -13.43 3.07
C PHE A 23 13.54 -12.27 3.93
N MET A 24 12.52 -11.53 3.50
CA MET A 24 11.93 -10.42 4.24
C MET A 24 11.31 -10.87 5.57
N HIS A 25 10.74 -12.07 5.62
CA HIS A 25 10.25 -12.64 6.87
C HIS A 25 11.34 -12.71 7.94
N TYR A 26 12.55 -13.17 7.60
CA TYR A 26 13.67 -13.24 8.55
C TYR A 26 14.38 -11.89 8.73
N ALA A 27 14.54 -11.12 7.66
CA ALA A 27 15.26 -9.86 7.70
C ALA A 27 14.47 -8.77 8.45
N PHE A 28 13.14 -8.74 8.26
CA PHE A 28 12.27 -7.70 8.75
C PHE A 28 11.21 -8.20 9.75
N ASP A 29 10.28 -9.11 9.35
CA ASP A 29 9.10 -9.44 10.17
C ASP A 29 9.49 -9.97 11.55
N ARG A 30 10.31 -11.02 11.60
CA ARG A 30 10.76 -11.60 12.87
C ARG A 30 11.61 -10.65 13.71
N TRP A 31 12.40 -9.82 13.05
CA TRP A 31 13.21 -8.82 13.75
C TRP A 31 12.31 -7.75 14.37
N MET A 32 11.34 -7.20 13.63
CA MET A 32 10.40 -6.20 14.15
C MET A 32 9.63 -6.71 15.37
N VAL A 33 9.04 -7.91 15.28
CA VAL A 33 8.28 -8.51 16.41
C VAL A 33 9.15 -8.66 17.67
N ARG A 34 10.43 -8.98 17.51
CA ARG A 34 11.35 -9.18 18.65
C ARG A 34 11.92 -7.89 19.23
N THR A 35 12.17 -6.90 18.38
CA THR A 35 12.89 -5.68 18.77
C THR A 35 11.94 -4.54 19.10
N ASN A 36 10.81 -4.47 18.39
CA ASN A 36 9.82 -3.39 18.51
C ASN A 36 8.39 -3.94 18.61
N PRO A 37 8.07 -4.77 19.64
CA PRO A 37 6.75 -5.40 19.78
C PRO A 37 5.60 -4.40 19.94
N GLN A 38 5.90 -3.16 20.37
CA GLN A 38 4.95 -2.06 20.52
C GLN A 38 4.64 -1.33 19.21
N ALA A 39 5.34 -1.65 18.11
CA ALA A 39 5.15 -1.05 16.80
C ALA A 39 4.59 -2.09 15.82
N PRO A 40 3.26 -2.31 15.80
CA PRO A 40 2.63 -3.20 14.83
C PRO A 40 2.91 -2.72 13.41
N PHE A 41 2.96 -3.66 12.48
CA PHE A 41 3.25 -3.37 11.07
C PHE A 41 2.44 -4.26 10.14
N GLU A 42 2.23 -3.80 8.92
CA GLU A 42 1.72 -4.56 7.79
C GLU A 42 2.75 -4.53 6.66
N ARG A 43 2.98 -5.69 6.06
CA ARG A 43 3.89 -5.83 4.93
C ARG A 43 3.24 -6.58 3.77
N TYR A 44 3.35 -6.01 2.60
CA TYR A 44 3.01 -6.65 1.33
C TYR A 44 4.22 -6.60 0.41
N ALA A 45 4.87 -7.73 0.21
CA ALA A 45 6.15 -7.87 -0.50
C ALA A 45 7.23 -6.93 0.09
N ASP A 46 7.63 -5.90 -0.63
CA ASP A 46 8.58 -4.86 -0.23
C ASP A 46 7.90 -3.62 0.36
N ASP A 47 6.61 -3.43 0.14
CA ASP A 47 5.86 -2.33 0.73
C ASP A 47 5.50 -2.62 2.19
N THR A 48 5.79 -1.67 3.08
CA THR A 48 5.59 -1.86 4.52
C THR A 48 5.06 -0.59 5.18
N ILE A 49 4.10 -0.75 6.07
CA ILE A 49 3.62 0.30 6.98
C ILE A 49 3.93 -0.13 8.42
N ILE A 50 4.52 0.77 9.20
CA ILE A 50 4.82 0.56 10.62
C ILE A 50 4.03 1.59 11.42
N HIS A 51 3.23 1.12 12.38
CA HIS A 51 2.42 1.99 13.24
C HIS A 51 3.18 2.35 14.51
N CYS A 52 3.51 3.63 14.67
CA CYS A 52 4.24 4.13 15.82
C CYS A 52 3.42 5.18 16.56
N LYS A 53 3.40 5.13 17.88
CA LYS A 53 2.84 6.20 18.72
C LYS A 53 3.89 7.22 19.10
N THR A 54 5.08 6.75 19.37
CA THR A 54 6.27 7.52 19.82
C THR A 54 7.52 6.89 19.19
N GLU A 55 8.66 7.51 19.37
CA GLU A 55 10.00 6.96 19.02
C GLU A 55 10.19 6.60 17.53
N ILE A 56 9.48 7.26 16.64
CA ILE A 56 9.49 6.96 15.20
C ILE A 56 10.92 7.03 14.63
N GLU A 57 11.68 8.05 15.02
CA GLU A 57 13.06 8.26 14.52
C GLU A 57 14.00 7.17 15.02
N ALA A 58 13.84 6.72 16.27
CA ALA A 58 14.62 5.62 16.82
C ALA A 58 14.34 4.31 16.08
N ILE A 59 13.07 3.99 15.83
CA ILE A 59 12.68 2.79 15.07
C ILE A 59 13.21 2.86 13.64
N LEU A 60 13.12 4.02 12.99
CA LEU A 60 13.65 4.23 11.65
C LEU A 60 15.17 4.03 11.59
N GLY A 61 15.90 4.55 12.57
CA GLY A 61 17.34 4.36 12.70
C GLY A 61 17.74 2.89 12.90
N GLN A 62 17.04 2.17 13.79
CA GLN A 62 17.25 0.75 14.01
C GLN A 62 16.92 -0.09 12.75
N LEU A 63 15.85 0.25 12.06
CA LEU A 63 15.44 -0.41 10.82
C LEU A 63 16.51 -0.22 9.74
N LYS A 64 17.02 1.00 9.56
CA LYS A 64 18.10 1.29 8.61
C LYS A 64 19.31 0.41 8.87
N GLN A 65 19.83 0.39 10.11
CA GLN A 65 20.96 -0.45 10.49
C GLN A 65 20.70 -1.95 10.27
N ARG A 66 19.48 -2.41 10.56
CA ARG A 66 19.09 -3.80 10.35
C ARG A 66 19.11 -4.19 8.87
N LEU A 67 18.52 -3.37 8.01
CA LEU A 67 18.46 -3.63 6.58
C LEU A 67 19.85 -3.57 5.93
N GLU A 68 20.71 -2.63 6.33
CA GLU A 68 22.10 -2.56 5.90
C GLU A 68 22.87 -3.85 6.22
N LYS A 69 22.69 -4.43 7.43
CA LYS A 69 23.26 -5.74 7.80
C LYS A 69 22.75 -6.88 6.89
N CYS A 70 21.55 -6.75 6.36
CA CYS A 70 20.96 -7.69 5.40
C CYS A 70 21.30 -7.37 3.94
N ARG A 71 22.16 -6.36 3.69
CA ARG A 71 22.50 -5.85 2.35
C ARG A 71 21.28 -5.33 1.58
N LEU A 72 20.34 -4.75 2.31
CA LEU A 72 19.19 -4.01 1.79
C LEU A 72 19.33 -2.53 2.15
N GLU A 73 18.66 -1.69 1.37
CA GLU A 73 18.62 -0.24 1.58
C GLU A 73 17.18 0.26 1.62
N LEU A 74 16.89 1.21 2.53
CA LEU A 74 15.63 1.94 2.52
C LEU A 74 15.65 2.94 1.37
N HIS A 75 14.61 2.93 0.54
CA HIS A 75 14.50 3.88 -0.56
C HIS A 75 14.27 5.30 -0.03
N PRO A 76 15.21 6.25 -0.23
CA PRO A 76 15.19 7.55 0.45
C PRO A 76 13.96 8.40 0.12
N LEU A 77 13.45 8.33 -1.13
CA LEU A 77 12.30 9.12 -1.56
C LEU A 77 10.94 8.45 -1.26
N LYS A 78 10.91 7.13 -1.10
CA LYS A 78 9.67 6.39 -0.82
C LYS A 78 9.44 6.19 0.67
N THR A 79 10.50 6.12 1.47
CA THR A 79 10.39 6.00 2.94
C THR A 79 9.99 7.34 3.52
N LYS A 80 8.81 7.39 4.15
CA LYS A 80 8.23 8.63 4.69
C LYS A 80 7.64 8.40 6.05
N ILE A 81 7.77 9.39 6.93
CA ILE A 81 7.01 9.46 8.17
C ILE A 81 5.70 10.16 7.88
N ILE A 82 4.57 9.48 8.18
CA ILE A 82 3.23 9.97 7.94
C ILE A 82 2.54 10.26 9.28
N TYR A 83 1.96 11.44 9.39
CA TYR A 83 1.21 11.83 10.56
C TYR A 83 -0.28 11.51 10.37
N CYS A 84 -0.75 10.49 11.09
CA CYS A 84 -2.17 10.12 11.10
C CYS A 84 -2.94 11.07 12.00
N GLN A 85 -3.49 12.13 11.42
CA GLN A 85 -4.26 13.14 12.12
C GLN A 85 -5.69 12.64 12.39
N ASP A 86 -6.07 12.62 13.67
CA ASP A 86 -7.43 12.37 14.14
C ASP A 86 -8.00 13.61 14.87
N LYS A 87 -9.17 13.47 15.51
CA LYS A 87 -9.84 14.57 16.24
C LYS A 87 -9.02 15.13 17.41
N ASP A 88 -8.19 14.31 18.04
CA ASP A 88 -7.44 14.64 19.26
C ASP A 88 -6.06 15.21 18.95
N ARG A 89 -5.57 15.02 17.74
CA ARG A 89 -4.23 15.39 17.28
C ARG A 89 -4.25 16.66 16.45
N LYS A 90 -3.78 17.77 17.03
CA LYS A 90 -3.84 19.12 16.42
C LYS A 90 -2.54 19.56 15.71
N LYS A 91 -1.45 18.81 15.84
CA LYS A 91 -0.17 19.18 15.23
C LYS A 91 -0.22 19.07 13.70
N THR A 92 0.50 19.94 13.01
CA THR A 92 0.61 19.95 11.56
C THR A 92 1.97 19.37 11.16
N TYR A 93 1.95 18.44 10.20
CA TYR A 93 3.14 17.80 9.64
C TYR A 93 3.05 17.80 8.12
N PRO A 94 4.19 17.73 7.40
CA PRO A 94 4.22 17.82 5.95
C PRO A 94 3.53 16.64 5.23
N ASN A 95 3.62 15.44 5.81
CA ASN A 95 3.03 14.24 5.21
C ASN A 95 1.85 13.78 6.08
N THR A 96 0.63 13.89 5.54
CA THR A 96 -0.62 13.54 6.25
C THR A 96 -1.43 12.49 5.50
N GLU A 97 -0.91 11.96 4.39
CA GLU A 97 -1.55 10.91 3.61
C GLU A 97 -0.52 9.90 3.12
N VAL A 98 -0.94 8.66 2.92
CA VAL A 98 -0.11 7.57 2.40
C VAL A 98 -0.90 6.73 1.42
N ASP A 99 -0.27 6.41 0.29
CA ASP A 99 -0.79 5.42 -0.66
C ASP A 99 -0.23 4.04 -0.31
N PHE A 100 -1.12 3.07 -0.11
CA PHE A 100 -0.77 1.68 0.16
C PHE A 100 -1.79 0.75 -0.49
N LEU A 101 -1.31 -0.20 -1.29
CA LEU A 101 -2.13 -1.21 -1.99
C LEU A 101 -3.31 -0.60 -2.78
N GLY A 102 -3.06 0.49 -3.51
CA GLY A 102 -4.08 1.14 -4.33
C GLY A 102 -5.08 2.00 -3.56
N CYS A 103 -4.97 2.08 -2.24
CA CYS A 103 -5.74 2.96 -1.38
C CYS A 103 -4.89 4.13 -0.88
N THR A 104 -5.49 5.31 -0.78
CA THR A 104 -4.92 6.46 -0.09
C THR A 104 -5.52 6.54 1.31
N PHE A 105 -4.70 6.38 2.33
CA PHE A 105 -5.09 6.61 3.72
C PHE A 105 -4.87 8.08 4.06
N ARG A 106 -5.93 8.76 4.45
CA ARG A 106 -5.91 10.20 4.78
C ARG A 106 -6.99 10.57 5.77
N ARG A 107 -6.88 11.77 6.32
CA ARG A 107 -7.92 12.36 7.15
C ARG A 107 -9.20 12.57 6.35
N MET A 108 -10.32 12.04 6.84
CA MET A 108 -11.64 12.17 6.24
C MET A 108 -12.66 12.60 7.27
N PHE A 109 -13.69 13.33 6.82
CA PHE A 109 -14.86 13.65 7.62
C PHE A 109 -15.84 12.50 7.54
N ILE A 110 -16.28 12.00 8.69
CA ILE A 110 -17.35 11.02 8.79
C ILE A 110 -18.43 11.55 9.74
N LYS A 111 -19.67 11.19 9.48
CA LYS A 111 -20.75 11.42 10.42
C LYS A 111 -20.86 10.23 11.37
N ASP A 112 -20.91 10.50 12.67
CA ASP A 112 -21.22 9.48 13.65
C ASP A 112 -22.70 9.09 13.59
N ARG A 113 -23.12 8.11 14.41
CA ARG A 113 -24.53 7.67 14.48
C ARG A 113 -25.49 8.77 14.91
N LEU A 114 -25.00 9.83 15.54
CA LEU A 114 -25.76 11.01 16.00
C LEU A 114 -25.69 12.17 15.00
N GLY A 115 -25.12 11.94 13.79
CA GLY A 115 -25.01 12.95 12.74
C GLY A 115 -23.89 13.99 12.96
N ARG A 116 -23.05 13.86 14.00
CA ARG A 116 -21.96 14.78 14.30
C ARG A 116 -20.76 14.48 13.40
N LEU A 117 -20.17 15.51 12.81
CA LEU A 117 -18.97 15.40 12.01
C LEU A 117 -17.76 15.08 12.90
N GLN A 118 -17.07 14.00 12.58
CA GLN A 118 -15.81 13.61 13.21
C GLN A 118 -14.73 13.41 12.15
N PHE A 119 -13.48 13.64 12.55
CA PHE A 119 -12.33 13.32 11.71
C PHE A 119 -11.83 11.92 12.05
N ASN A 120 -11.51 11.16 11.00
CA ASN A 120 -10.85 9.90 11.19
C ASN A 120 -9.83 9.69 10.05
N PHE A 121 -8.82 8.84 10.29
CA PHE A 121 -7.83 8.48 9.30
C PHE A 121 -8.31 7.19 8.61
N LEU A 122 -8.77 7.30 7.36
CA LEU A 122 -9.50 6.23 6.67
C LEU A 122 -8.95 6.00 5.27
N PRO A 123 -9.08 4.75 4.76
CA PRO A 123 -8.75 4.45 3.38
C PRO A 123 -9.77 5.07 2.42
N SER A 124 -9.28 5.56 1.30
CA SER A 124 -10.05 5.97 0.13
C SER A 124 -9.39 5.40 -1.12
N VAL A 125 -10.13 5.28 -2.22
CA VAL A 125 -9.52 4.87 -3.49
C VAL A 125 -8.47 5.91 -3.90
N SER A 126 -7.26 5.47 -4.26
CA SER A 126 -6.20 6.37 -4.69
C SER A 126 -6.59 7.06 -6.00
N LYS A 127 -6.11 8.29 -6.22
CA LYS A 127 -6.34 9.03 -7.47
C LYS A 127 -5.87 8.24 -8.68
N LYS A 128 -4.76 7.49 -8.54
CA LYS A 128 -4.20 6.63 -9.59
C LYS A 128 -5.16 5.47 -9.91
N SER A 129 -5.66 4.77 -8.88
CA SER A 129 -6.60 3.66 -9.04
C SER A 129 -7.94 4.14 -9.60
N ALA A 130 -8.47 5.28 -9.11
CA ALA A 130 -9.71 5.86 -9.62
C ALA A 130 -9.58 6.26 -11.10
N LYS A 131 -8.45 6.87 -11.49
CA LYS A 131 -8.17 7.21 -12.88
C LYS A 131 -8.07 5.96 -13.76
N ALA A 132 -7.30 4.96 -13.35
CA ALA A 132 -7.15 3.70 -14.09
C ALA A 132 -8.49 3.01 -14.31
N PHE A 133 -9.35 2.96 -13.27
CA PHE A 133 -10.70 2.43 -13.37
C PHE A 133 -11.59 3.25 -14.32
N GLY A 134 -11.53 4.57 -14.24
CA GLY A 134 -12.24 5.46 -15.15
C GLY A 134 -11.82 5.28 -16.62
N ASP A 135 -10.52 5.11 -16.86
CA ASP A 135 -9.98 4.87 -18.21
C ASP A 135 -10.45 3.50 -18.77
N GLN A 136 -10.53 2.48 -17.92
CA GLN A 136 -11.10 1.18 -18.31
C GLN A 136 -12.58 1.27 -18.66
N ILE A 137 -13.39 1.98 -17.86
CA ILE A 137 -14.81 2.21 -18.17
C ILE A 137 -14.94 2.93 -19.52
N LYS A 138 -14.13 3.96 -19.77
CA LYS A 138 -14.13 4.67 -21.06
C LYS A 138 -13.76 3.75 -22.22
N ALA A 139 -12.77 2.85 -22.02
CA ALA A 139 -12.32 1.91 -23.05
C ALA A 139 -13.42 0.94 -23.49
N ILE A 140 -14.39 0.63 -22.63
CA ILE A 140 -15.55 -0.21 -22.97
C ILE A 140 -16.47 0.47 -24.00
N GLN A 141 -16.44 1.82 -24.10
CA GLN A 141 -17.30 2.59 -25.03
C GLN A 141 -18.78 2.24 -24.88
N LEU A 142 -19.32 2.29 -23.67
CA LEU A 142 -20.71 1.90 -23.33
C LEU A 142 -21.77 2.48 -24.27
N HIS A 143 -21.52 3.65 -24.86
CA HIS A 143 -22.41 4.27 -25.85
C HIS A 143 -22.61 3.44 -27.14
N ARG A 144 -21.73 2.47 -27.43
CA ARG A 144 -21.85 1.56 -28.59
C ARG A 144 -22.76 0.36 -28.31
N TYR A 145 -23.14 0.15 -27.05
CA TYR A 145 -24.02 -0.97 -26.65
C TYR A 145 -25.47 -0.55 -26.52
N THR A 146 -25.88 0.56 -27.17
CA THR A 146 -27.27 0.99 -27.25
C THR A 146 -28.09 -0.10 -27.97
N GLY A 147 -29.08 -0.67 -27.27
CA GLY A 147 -29.89 -1.80 -27.78
C GLY A 147 -29.41 -3.20 -27.34
N SER A 148 -28.29 -3.30 -26.60
CA SER A 148 -27.85 -4.58 -26.05
C SER A 148 -28.68 -4.99 -24.83
N LYS A 149 -28.84 -6.29 -24.60
CA LYS A 149 -29.53 -6.82 -23.42
C LYS A 149 -28.72 -6.52 -22.14
N ILE A 150 -29.43 -6.32 -21.02
CA ILE A 150 -28.82 -5.98 -19.70
C ILE A 150 -27.87 -7.08 -19.25
N GLU A 151 -28.15 -8.36 -19.55
CA GLU A 151 -27.29 -9.49 -19.22
C GLU A 151 -25.89 -9.35 -19.85
N MET A 152 -25.82 -8.92 -21.11
CA MET A 152 -24.56 -8.71 -21.83
C MET A 152 -23.74 -7.57 -21.20
N LEU A 153 -24.38 -6.52 -20.73
CA LEU A 153 -23.72 -5.44 -20.00
C LEU A 153 -23.22 -5.91 -18.62
N ALA A 154 -23.99 -6.75 -17.93
CA ALA A 154 -23.59 -7.32 -16.65
C ALA A 154 -22.28 -8.13 -16.77
N ASP A 155 -22.13 -8.96 -17.81
CA ASP A 155 -20.91 -9.73 -18.06
C ASP A 155 -19.69 -8.84 -18.30
N VAL A 156 -19.86 -7.75 -19.05
CA VAL A 156 -18.80 -6.75 -19.26
C VAL A 156 -18.34 -6.12 -17.94
N PHE A 157 -19.28 -5.78 -17.04
CA PHE A 157 -18.96 -5.21 -15.72
C PHE A 157 -18.35 -6.24 -14.76
N VAL A 158 -18.78 -7.50 -14.81
CA VAL A 158 -18.18 -8.58 -14.00
C VAL A 158 -16.71 -8.77 -14.36
N ASN A 159 -16.36 -8.80 -15.64
CA ASN A 159 -15.00 -8.93 -16.12
C ASN A 159 -14.11 -7.75 -15.70
N LEU A 160 -14.64 -6.52 -15.64
CA LEU A 160 -13.96 -5.35 -15.10
C LEU A 160 -13.62 -5.51 -13.62
N LYS A 161 -14.53 -6.07 -12.83
CA LYS A 161 -14.36 -6.23 -11.38
C LYS A 161 -13.28 -7.25 -11.04
N VAL A 162 -13.16 -8.32 -11.81
CA VAL A 162 -12.18 -9.39 -11.58
C VAL A 162 -10.75 -8.92 -11.86
N SER A 163 -10.53 -8.08 -12.87
CA SER A 163 -9.20 -7.58 -13.21
C SER A 163 -8.60 -6.61 -12.16
N HIS A 164 -9.41 -6.08 -11.24
CA HIS A 164 -8.95 -5.18 -10.17
C HIS A 164 -8.83 -5.82 -8.79
N LEU A 165 -9.36 -7.02 -8.59
CA LEU A 165 -9.24 -7.77 -7.34
C LEU A 165 -7.96 -8.61 -7.26
N LEU A 166 -7.15 -8.64 -8.33
CA LEU A 166 -5.93 -9.44 -8.45
C LEU A 166 -4.64 -8.58 -8.51
N VAL A 167 -4.69 -7.34 -8.00
CA VAL A 167 -3.49 -6.48 -7.88
C VAL A 167 -3.07 -6.37 -6.43
#